data_1858399056dcaabada49038108684293
#
_entry.id   1858399056dcaabada49038108684293
#
_cell.length_a   1.000
_cell.length_b   1.000
_cell.length_c   1.000
_cell.angle_alpha   90.00
_cell.angle_beta   90.00
_cell.angle_gamma   90.00
#
_symmetry.space_group_name_H-M   'P 1'
#
loop_
_entity.id
_entity.type
_entity.pdbx_description
1 polymer ?
#
loop_
_entity_poly.entity_id
_entity_poly.type
_entity_poly.pdbx_seq_one_letter_code
_entity_poly.pdbx_strand_id
1 'polypeptide(L)'
;VQASEESDIVAQFGTGFDEVVLVDASDGLFDPRDLEFHPGRANELWIANRGDDSMTIVHNTGLNNQTSETREDSNSNHFLEEVSAIAFGAYHPEFDWQWGSAQETQNTYCGLASSPNQFMGPTLWPSSLDHYARENQNNGNGLLGSHIDMNHESPDGMGIAHDSGNAYWYFDGYYGELVYYDFQLDHDTGQDDHSDGIVHRYSDIDLTRAGGIPGHMILDKQTGILYIADTGANRILWVNTDDPTFTTQNIMNDPSRLEPLAEYSRITGKEWGILDTGLNRPSGIALDGDTLFVSQNGDGKITAYDLAKDGKSATEIETIQTSATFIMGLEIGPEGNLYYVDNGKDQVVRIDPYFDIDTDGVLDEDDNCPYVANPSQSDLDSDGFGDACDEDDDSDGILDVNDLCSKGFTNWISSSTSDFDSDGCKDSAEDFDDDNDDVTDLDDNCPYVANPSQSDLDSDGFGDACDEDDDSDG
;
A
#
# COMPACT_ATOMS: atom_id res chain seq x y z
N VAL A 1 -13.10 -22.11 16.25
CA VAL A 1 -12.68 -20.97 17.11
C VAL A 1 -11.25 -20.60 16.78
N GLN A 2 -11.03 -19.85 15.72
CA GLN A 2 -9.76 -19.14 15.54
C GLN A 2 -9.98 -18.01 14.53
N ALA A 3 -10.66 -16.97 14.97
CA ALA A 3 -10.80 -15.72 14.20
C ALA A 3 -10.06 -14.61 14.98
N SER A 4 -8.75 -14.72 15.12
CA SER A 4 -7.94 -13.74 15.84
C SER A 4 -6.54 -13.48 15.24
N GLU A 5 -6.16 -14.11 14.10
CA GLU A 5 -4.84 -13.88 13.48
C GLU A 5 -4.91 -13.08 12.18
N GLU A 6 -6.09 -12.96 11.56
CA GLU A 6 -6.29 -12.21 10.30
C GLU A 6 -6.19 -10.67 10.46
N SER A 7 -6.20 -10.15 11.71
CA SER A 7 -6.20 -8.70 11.98
C SER A 7 -4.81 -8.05 12.03
N ASP A 8 -3.74 -8.82 11.98
CA ASP A 8 -2.37 -8.32 12.17
C ASP A 8 -1.52 -8.32 10.88
N ILE A 9 -2.03 -8.88 9.76
CA ILE A 9 -1.29 -8.90 8.49
C ILE A 9 -1.55 -7.60 7.72
N VAL A 10 -0.48 -6.89 7.40
CA VAL A 10 -0.55 -5.69 6.53
C VAL A 10 -0.76 -6.14 5.09
N ALA A 11 -1.90 -5.77 4.50
CA ALA A 11 -2.29 -6.21 3.16
C ALA A 11 -1.21 -5.95 2.08
N GLN A 12 -0.48 -4.85 2.20
CA GLN A 12 0.59 -4.47 1.28
C GLN A 12 1.90 -5.25 1.49
N PHE A 13 2.02 -5.98 2.59
CA PHE A 13 3.20 -6.80 2.89
C PHE A 13 2.91 -8.30 2.77
N GLY A 14 1.64 -8.73 2.95
CA GLY A 14 1.25 -10.14 2.95
C GLY A 14 1.91 -10.93 4.09
N THR A 15 2.02 -12.24 3.94
CA THR A 15 2.90 -13.09 4.76
C THR A 15 4.33 -13.08 4.23
N GLY A 16 4.51 -12.53 3.04
CA GLY A 16 5.75 -12.27 2.34
C GLY A 16 5.47 -11.51 1.05
N PHE A 17 6.51 -11.14 0.32
CA PHE A 17 6.37 -10.35 -0.90
C PHE A 17 7.49 -10.60 -1.90
N ASP A 18 7.18 -10.37 -3.16
CA ASP A 18 8.16 -10.24 -4.23
C ASP A 18 8.42 -8.77 -4.55
N GLU A 19 9.64 -8.43 -4.92
CA GLU A 19 10.02 -7.10 -5.40
C GLU A 19 10.12 -7.13 -6.93
N VAL A 20 9.25 -6.37 -7.59
CA VAL A 20 9.17 -6.31 -9.06
C VAL A 20 9.67 -4.96 -9.56
N VAL A 21 10.81 -4.97 -10.26
CA VAL A 21 11.33 -3.76 -10.93
C VAL A 21 10.45 -3.45 -12.13
N LEU A 22 9.80 -2.29 -12.14
CA LEU A 22 8.90 -1.87 -13.21
C LEU A 22 9.52 -0.82 -14.14
N VAL A 23 10.39 0.03 -13.59
CA VAL A 23 11.04 1.14 -14.31
C VAL A 23 12.49 1.19 -13.89
N ASP A 24 13.39 1.43 -14.82
CA ASP A 24 14.83 1.57 -14.54
C ASP A 24 15.50 2.67 -15.39
N ALA A 25 16.81 2.76 -15.30
CA ALA A 25 17.59 3.74 -16.07
C ALA A 25 17.38 3.65 -17.61
N SER A 26 16.98 2.49 -18.15
CA SER A 26 16.70 2.34 -19.58
C SER A 26 15.35 2.96 -19.99
N ASP A 27 14.48 3.21 -19.03
CA ASP A 27 13.21 3.91 -19.18
C ASP A 27 13.36 5.44 -19.02
N GLY A 28 14.54 5.91 -18.64
CA GLY A 28 14.86 7.32 -18.49
C GLY A 28 15.02 7.79 -17.03
N LEU A 29 15.15 6.89 -16.05
CA LEU A 29 15.46 7.29 -14.68
C LEU A 29 16.91 7.74 -14.54
N PHE A 30 17.10 8.87 -13.84
CA PHE A 30 18.40 9.37 -13.50
C PHE A 30 18.37 10.09 -12.15
N ASP A 31 18.93 9.47 -11.12
CA ASP A 31 18.94 9.97 -9.75
C ASP A 31 17.51 10.29 -9.23
N PRO A 32 16.53 9.34 -9.36
CA PRO A 32 15.13 9.59 -9.06
C PRO A 32 14.90 9.86 -7.56
N ARG A 33 13.93 10.72 -7.25
CA ARG A 33 13.62 11.13 -5.87
C ARG A 33 12.22 10.80 -5.42
N ASP A 34 11.25 10.97 -6.29
CA ASP A 34 9.84 10.86 -5.95
C ASP A 34 9.04 10.24 -7.08
N LEU A 35 7.87 9.74 -6.76
CA LEU A 35 6.93 9.15 -7.70
C LEU A 35 5.49 9.42 -7.25
N GLU A 36 4.62 9.66 -8.24
CA GLU A 36 3.20 9.88 -8.01
C GLU A 36 2.37 9.30 -9.15
N PHE A 37 1.26 8.62 -8.84
CA PHE A 37 0.28 8.21 -9.84
C PHE A 37 -0.61 9.37 -10.26
N HIS A 38 -0.80 9.53 -11.57
CA HIS A 38 -1.65 10.58 -12.11
C HIS A 38 -3.13 10.37 -11.73
N PRO A 39 -3.79 11.33 -11.05
CA PRO A 39 -5.12 11.11 -10.48
C PRO A 39 -6.23 10.81 -11.50
N GLY A 40 -6.07 11.28 -12.73
CA GLY A 40 -7.08 11.15 -13.80
C GLY A 40 -6.74 10.17 -14.91
N ARG A 41 -5.52 9.65 -14.98
CA ARG A 41 -5.06 8.69 -15.99
C ARG A 41 -4.60 7.39 -15.35
N ALA A 42 -5.44 6.36 -15.47
CA ALA A 42 -5.18 5.07 -14.84
C ALA A 42 -3.83 4.50 -15.25
N ASN A 43 -3.07 4.01 -14.27
CA ASN A 43 -1.74 3.42 -14.44
C ASN A 43 -0.72 4.34 -15.15
N GLU A 44 -0.86 5.65 -15.03
CA GLU A 44 0.18 6.60 -15.43
C GLU A 44 0.96 7.05 -14.20
N LEU A 45 2.25 6.76 -14.19
CA LEU A 45 3.17 7.08 -13.10
C LEU A 45 4.14 8.17 -13.53
N TRP A 46 4.29 9.20 -12.70
CA TRP A 46 5.24 10.30 -12.89
C TRP A 46 6.39 10.15 -11.89
N ILE A 47 7.63 10.26 -12.36
CA ILE A 47 8.83 10.06 -11.54
C ILE A 47 9.73 11.27 -11.69
N ALA A 48 10.10 11.89 -10.58
CA ALA A 48 10.96 13.06 -10.52
C ALA A 48 12.44 12.65 -10.58
N ASN A 49 13.16 13.08 -11.61
CA ASN A 49 14.59 12.86 -11.80
C ASN A 49 15.39 14.08 -11.35
N ARG A 50 16.07 13.96 -10.23
CA ARG A 50 16.96 15.02 -9.72
C ARG A 50 18.22 15.19 -10.56
N GLY A 51 18.69 14.14 -11.21
CA GLY A 51 19.99 14.12 -11.89
C GLY A 51 20.05 14.94 -13.16
N ASP A 52 18.91 15.24 -13.78
CA ASP A 52 18.79 16.02 -15.01
C ASP A 52 17.58 16.95 -15.05
N ASP A 53 16.94 17.18 -13.87
CA ASP A 53 15.82 18.11 -13.73
C ASP A 53 14.64 17.76 -14.66
N SER A 54 14.37 16.46 -14.84
CA SER A 54 13.36 15.94 -15.73
C SER A 54 12.28 15.15 -15.01
N MET A 55 11.19 14.85 -15.74
CA MET A 55 10.16 13.89 -15.32
C MET A 55 10.15 12.70 -16.26
N THR A 56 10.24 11.49 -15.72
CA THR A 56 9.92 10.27 -16.46
C THR A 56 8.46 9.92 -16.24
N ILE A 57 7.72 9.78 -17.35
CA ILE A 57 6.28 9.49 -17.37
C ILE A 57 6.11 8.09 -17.92
N VAL A 58 5.54 7.20 -17.13
CA VAL A 58 5.30 5.80 -17.48
C VAL A 58 3.83 5.58 -17.70
N HIS A 59 3.47 5.13 -18.89
CA HIS A 59 2.10 4.81 -19.26
C HIS A 59 1.84 3.32 -19.11
N ASN A 60 0.66 2.93 -18.64
CA ASN A 60 0.27 1.54 -18.40
C ASN A 60 1.26 0.80 -17.48
N THR A 61 1.67 1.47 -16.40
CA THR A 61 2.63 0.96 -15.42
C THR A 61 2.24 -0.45 -14.95
N GLY A 62 3.18 -1.38 -15.01
CA GLY A 62 2.98 -2.78 -14.61
C GLY A 62 2.20 -3.64 -15.61
N LEU A 63 1.75 -3.10 -16.76
CA LEU A 63 1.03 -3.85 -17.77
C LEU A 63 1.93 -4.27 -18.94
N ASN A 64 1.52 -5.29 -19.72
CA ASN A 64 2.29 -5.81 -20.85
C ASN A 64 2.59 -4.79 -21.97
N ASN A 65 1.86 -3.68 -21.99
CA ASN A 65 2.01 -2.59 -22.95
C ASN A 65 2.56 -1.32 -22.31
N GLN A 66 3.30 -1.44 -21.23
CA GLN A 66 4.00 -0.33 -20.59
C GLN A 66 4.94 0.37 -21.57
N THR A 67 4.95 1.69 -21.50
CA THR A 67 5.89 2.56 -22.24
C THR A 67 6.29 3.71 -21.35
N SER A 68 7.47 4.29 -21.60
CA SER A 68 7.98 5.45 -20.88
C SER A 68 8.37 6.58 -21.83
N GLU A 69 8.30 7.82 -21.34
CA GLU A 69 8.91 9.00 -21.97
C GLU A 69 9.50 9.91 -20.90
N THR A 70 10.67 10.49 -21.17
CA THR A 70 11.28 11.49 -20.29
C THR A 70 11.11 12.87 -20.90
N ARG A 71 10.72 13.84 -20.07
CA ARG A 71 10.50 15.24 -20.46
C ARG A 71 11.26 16.18 -19.55
N GLU A 72 12.03 17.06 -20.15
CA GLU A 72 12.76 18.15 -19.53
C GLU A 72 12.21 19.48 -20.05
N ASP A 73 11.75 20.36 -19.16
CA ASP A 73 11.38 21.72 -19.54
C ASP A 73 12.65 22.56 -19.81
N SER A 74 12.62 23.42 -20.81
CA SER A 74 13.79 24.24 -21.17
C SER A 74 14.26 25.21 -20.09
N ASN A 75 13.45 25.41 -19.07
CA ASN A 75 13.74 26.24 -17.89
C ASN A 75 13.79 25.41 -16.61
N SER A 76 13.91 24.07 -16.72
CA SER A 76 14.00 23.15 -15.58
C SER A 76 15.12 23.54 -14.62
N ASN A 77 16.25 24.04 -15.14
CA ASN A 77 17.37 24.54 -14.34
C ASN A 77 17.05 25.74 -13.43
N HIS A 78 15.80 26.18 -13.37
CA HIS A 78 15.30 27.15 -12.41
C HIS A 78 14.02 26.65 -11.72
N PHE A 79 13.05 26.15 -12.50
CA PHE A 79 11.73 25.80 -11.99
C PHE A 79 11.62 24.36 -11.49
N LEU A 80 12.60 23.49 -11.81
CA LEU A 80 12.66 22.08 -11.40
C LEU A 80 14.08 21.64 -10.98
N GLU A 81 15.00 22.60 -10.75
CA GLU A 81 16.41 22.32 -10.45
C GLU A 81 16.56 21.49 -9.18
N GLU A 82 17.24 20.35 -9.30
CA GLU A 82 17.41 19.39 -8.20
C GLU A 82 16.08 18.98 -7.52
N VAL A 83 15.09 18.61 -8.32
CA VAL A 83 13.77 18.21 -7.81
C VAL A 83 13.86 17.15 -6.72
N SER A 84 13.19 17.39 -5.61
CA SER A 84 13.17 16.50 -4.43
C SER A 84 11.86 15.79 -4.23
N ALA A 85 10.72 16.43 -4.52
CA ALA A 85 9.38 15.89 -4.33
C ALA A 85 8.39 16.52 -5.30
N ILE A 86 7.32 15.80 -5.59
CA ILE A 86 6.17 16.25 -6.38
C ILE A 86 4.87 15.92 -5.65
N ALA A 87 3.78 16.63 -5.97
CA ALA A 87 2.45 16.30 -5.50
C ALA A 87 1.40 16.74 -6.51
N PHE A 88 0.55 15.82 -6.96
CA PHE A 88 -0.61 16.19 -7.78
C PHE A 88 -1.64 16.98 -6.96
N GLY A 89 -2.25 17.98 -7.61
CA GLY A 89 -3.18 18.91 -7.02
C GLY A 89 -4.55 18.90 -7.66
N ALA A 90 -5.11 20.08 -7.91
CA ALA A 90 -6.44 20.23 -8.48
C ALA A 90 -6.47 19.99 -9.99
N TYR A 91 -7.66 19.60 -10.49
CA TYR A 91 -7.93 19.52 -11.92
C TYR A 91 -8.17 20.93 -12.48
N HIS A 92 -7.50 21.27 -13.57
CA HIS A 92 -7.71 22.49 -14.35
C HIS A 92 -8.20 22.14 -15.77
N PRO A 93 -9.24 22.80 -16.30
CA PRO A 93 -9.82 22.43 -17.61
C PRO A 93 -8.86 22.52 -18.81
N GLU A 94 -7.86 23.38 -18.73
CA GLU A 94 -6.85 23.59 -19.79
C GLU A 94 -5.58 22.78 -19.54
N PHE A 95 -5.10 22.75 -18.28
CA PHE A 95 -3.81 22.19 -17.90
C PHE A 95 -3.88 20.73 -17.42
N ASP A 96 -5.09 20.14 -17.36
CA ASP A 96 -5.37 18.85 -16.75
C ASP A 96 -5.11 18.90 -15.23
N TRP A 97 -4.70 17.84 -14.57
CA TRP A 97 -4.33 17.91 -13.18
C TRP A 97 -3.04 18.71 -13.02
N GLN A 98 -3.08 19.70 -12.14
CA GLN A 98 -1.89 20.47 -11.79
C GLN A 98 -1.03 19.68 -10.82
N TRP A 99 0.25 19.95 -10.79
CA TRP A 99 1.14 19.35 -9.80
C TRP A 99 2.19 20.37 -9.34
N GLY A 100 2.49 20.31 -8.05
CA GLY A 100 3.53 21.10 -7.42
C GLY A 100 4.85 20.34 -7.33
N SER A 101 5.97 21.04 -7.38
CA SER A 101 7.31 20.50 -7.17
C SER A 101 8.06 21.21 -6.06
N ALA A 102 8.90 20.46 -5.34
CA ALA A 102 9.89 20.98 -4.42
C ALA A 102 11.30 20.79 -5.00
N GLN A 103 12.17 21.80 -4.84
CA GLN A 103 13.51 21.82 -5.40
C GLN A 103 14.54 21.98 -4.29
N GLU A 104 15.48 21.02 -4.17
CA GLU A 104 16.57 21.07 -3.18
C GLU A 104 17.74 21.90 -3.68
N THR A 105 17.48 23.16 -4.01
CA THR A 105 18.51 24.08 -4.52
C THR A 105 18.36 25.47 -3.96
N GLN A 106 19.44 26.24 -4.11
CA GLN A 106 19.51 27.67 -3.81
C GLN A 106 19.88 28.42 -5.09
N ASN A 107 18.99 29.24 -5.59
CA ASN A 107 19.27 30.03 -6.77
C ASN A 107 20.21 31.19 -6.43
N THR A 108 20.97 31.68 -7.41
CA THR A 108 21.87 32.84 -7.27
C THR A 108 21.17 34.19 -7.42
N TYR A 109 19.90 34.20 -7.81
CA TYR A 109 19.09 35.42 -7.89
C TYR A 109 18.46 35.76 -6.53
N CYS A 110 18.33 37.05 -6.23
CA CYS A 110 17.89 37.50 -4.91
C CYS A 110 16.46 38.11 -4.91
N GLY A 111 15.76 38.18 -6.02
CA GLY A 111 14.47 38.87 -6.12
C GLY A 111 14.52 40.30 -5.60
N LEU A 112 13.64 40.65 -4.66
CA LEU A 112 13.61 41.94 -3.98
C LEU A 112 14.71 42.12 -2.93
N ALA A 113 15.31 41.04 -2.44
CA ALA A 113 16.36 41.11 -1.44
C ALA A 113 17.74 41.45 -2.07
N SER A 114 18.58 42.17 -1.34
CA SER A 114 19.96 42.39 -1.75
C SER A 114 20.90 41.22 -1.40
N SER A 115 20.44 40.35 -0.51
CA SER A 115 21.05 39.14 0.04
C SER A 115 19.95 38.47 0.91
N PRO A 116 19.84 37.15 0.93
CA PRO A 116 20.67 36.11 0.35
C PRO A 116 20.34 35.79 -1.12
N ASN A 117 21.19 35.00 -1.78
CA ASN A 117 20.94 34.42 -3.09
C ASN A 117 20.12 33.14 -2.90
N GLN A 118 18.82 33.26 -2.68
CA GLN A 118 17.96 32.15 -2.24
C GLN A 118 16.57 32.22 -2.89
N PHE A 119 16.52 32.72 -4.11
CA PHE A 119 15.29 32.94 -4.86
C PHE A 119 14.79 31.62 -5.46
N MET A 120 14.21 30.79 -4.59
CA MET A 120 13.70 29.45 -4.89
C MET A 120 12.48 29.14 -4.04
N GLY A 121 11.65 28.19 -4.49
CA GLY A 121 10.46 27.72 -3.78
C GLY A 121 9.64 26.79 -4.65
N PRO A 122 8.41 26.43 -4.26
CA PRO A 122 7.57 25.51 -5.02
C PRO A 122 7.16 26.09 -6.36
N THR A 123 7.09 25.21 -7.37
CA THR A 123 6.61 25.54 -8.71
C THR A 123 5.38 24.71 -9.04
N LEU A 124 4.40 25.33 -9.71
CA LEU A 124 3.18 24.70 -10.17
C LEU A 124 3.26 24.42 -11.69
N TRP A 125 2.85 23.19 -12.08
CA TRP A 125 2.99 22.66 -13.42
C TRP A 125 1.69 22.08 -13.97
N PRO A 126 1.48 22.09 -15.30
CA PRO A 126 0.40 21.35 -15.94
C PRO A 126 0.79 19.87 -16.07
N SER A 127 -0.16 18.94 -15.94
CA SER A 127 0.07 17.54 -16.33
C SER A 127 -0.36 17.23 -17.77
N SER A 128 -1.07 18.14 -18.41
CA SER A 128 -1.39 18.01 -19.83
C SER A 128 -0.13 17.86 -20.67
N LEU A 129 0.02 16.71 -21.36
CA LEU A 129 1.18 16.41 -22.18
C LEU A 129 1.28 17.25 -23.46
N ASP A 130 0.26 18.05 -23.75
CA ASP A 130 0.30 19.06 -24.79
C ASP A 130 0.94 20.37 -24.32
N HIS A 131 1.01 20.58 -22.99
CA HIS A 131 1.58 21.78 -22.36
C HIS A 131 2.91 21.50 -21.68
N TYR A 132 3.00 20.53 -20.76
CA TYR A 132 4.19 20.23 -19.99
C TYR A 132 5.40 19.91 -20.88
N ALA A 133 6.49 20.65 -20.70
CA ALA A 133 7.74 20.57 -21.45
C ALA A 133 7.53 20.64 -22.98
N ARG A 134 6.49 21.33 -23.43
CA ARG A 134 6.21 21.59 -24.87
C ARG A 134 5.95 23.06 -25.17
N GLU A 135 5.20 23.74 -24.32
CA GLU A 135 4.94 25.16 -24.51
C GLU A 135 6.12 26.01 -24.06
N ASN A 136 6.30 27.12 -24.77
CA ASN A 136 7.31 28.16 -24.49
C ASN A 136 8.77 27.66 -24.42
N GLN A 137 9.08 26.55 -25.03
CA GLN A 137 10.40 25.94 -25.01
C GLN A 137 11.39 26.71 -25.89
N ASN A 138 12.22 27.58 -25.28
CA ASN A 138 13.32 28.34 -25.95
C ASN A 138 12.91 29.07 -27.23
N ASN A 139 11.67 29.52 -27.36
CA ASN A 139 11.13 30.15 -28.57
C ASN A 139 11.42 31.66 -28.71
N GLY A 140 12.10 32.26 -27.73
CA GLY A 140 12.52 33.65 -27.73
C GLY A 140 11.39 34.68 -27.61
N ASN A 141 10.23 34.26 -27.14
CA ASN A 141 9.05 35.12 -26.89
C ASN A 141 9.07 35.83 -25.54
N GLY A 142 10.06 35.52 -24.68
CA GLY A 142 10.21 36.05 -23.34
C GLY A 142 9.45 35.28 -22.25
N LEU A 143 8.77 34.18 -22.63
CA LEU A 143 8.13 33.27 -21.68
C LEU A 143 9.12 32.17 -21.21
N LEU A 144 8.91 31.67 -20.00
CA LEU A 144 9.88 30.86 -19.26
C LEU A 144 9.38 29.40 -19.09
N GLY A 145 9.31 28.66 -20.20
CA GLY A 145 8.92 27.25 -20.17
C GLY A 145 7.43 27.04 -19.97
N SER A 146 7.06 25.91 -19.40
CA SER A 146 5.67 25.47 -19.27
C SER A 146 5.11 25.54 -17.84
N HIS A 147 5.85 26.07 -16.86
CA HIS A 147 5.28 26.28 -15.52
C HIS A 147 4.10 27.25 -15.57
N ILE A 148 3.19 27.10 -14.62
CA ILE A 148 1.97 27.91 -14.54
C ILE A 148 1.90 28.77 -13.28
N ASP A 149 2.78 28.58 -12.34
CA ASP A 149 3.05 29.50 -11.23
C ASP A 149 4.34 29.09 -10.48
N MET A 150 4.87 30.00 -9.67
CA MET A 150 5.97 29.75 -8.75
C MET A 150 5.98 30.78 -7.61
N ASN A 151 6.36 30.37 -6.41
CA ASN A 151 6.61 31.28 -5.29
C ASN A 151 8.02 31.04 -4.71
N HIS A 152 8.80 32.11 -4.54
CA HIS A 152 10.26 32.05 -4.33
C HIS A 152 10.71 32.29 -2.87
N GLU A 153 9.96 31.87 -1.89
CA GLU A 153 10.24 32.21 -0.49
C GLU A 153 10.94 31.10 0.32
N SER A 154 11.16 29.91 -0.27
CA SER A 154 11.65 28.73 0.45
C SER A 154 12.69 27.93 -0.35
N PRO A 155 13.99 28.25 -0.27
CA PRO A 155 15.04 27.46 -0.90
C PRO A 155 15.28 26.12 -0.19
N ASP A 156 16.00 25.20 -0.87
CA ASP A 156 16.29 23.85 -0.39
C ASP A 156 15.02 23.07 0.00
N GLY A 157 14.00 23.07 -0.86
CA GLY A 157 12.75 22.37 -0.64
C GLY A 157 12.94 20.85 -0.56
N MET A 158 12.35 20.21 0.44
CA MET A 158 12.57 18.81 0.73
C MET A 158 11.33 17.95 0.52
N GLY A 159 10.15 18.53 0.53
CA GLY A 159 8.88 17.83 0.39
C GLY A 159 7.75 18.79 0.09
N ILE A 160 6.70 18.27 -0.52
CA ILE A 160 5.49 19.01 -0.88
C ILE A 160 4.28 18.09 -0.74
N ALA A 161 3.13 18.64 -0.31
CA ALA A 161 1.86 17.93 -0.24
C ALA A 161 0.71 18.85 -0.63
N HIS A 162 -0.20 18.37 -1.46
CA HIS A 162 -1.36 19.15 -1.88
C HIS A 162 -2.39 19.31 -0.77
N ASP A 163 -2.82 20.56 -0.53
CA ASP A 163 -3.91 20.90 0.39
C ASP A 163 -5.25 20.93 -0.37
N SER A 164 -5.53 22.00 -1.07
CA SER A 164 -6.77 22.22 -1.81
C SER A 164 -6.60 23.29 -2.88
N GLY A 165 -7.32 23.19 -4.02
CA GLY A 165 -7.13 24.15 -5.11
C GLY A 165 -5.67 24.24 -5.55
N ASN A 166 -5.11 25.45 -5.57
CA ASN A 166 -3.71 25.74 -5.87
C ASN A 166 -2.85 25.88 -4.61
N ALA A 167 -3.24 25.25 -3.49
CA ALA A 167 -2.54 25.38 -2.23
C ALA A 167 -1.78 24.11 -1.85
N TYR A 168 -0.58 24.30 -1.29
CA TYR A 168 0.35 23.23 -0.95
C TYR A 168 1.06 23.48 0.38
N TRP A 169 1.34 22.40 1.09
CA TRP A 169 2.27 22.36 2.21
C TRP A 169 3.67 22.06 1.69
N TYR A 170 4.69 22.70 2.27
CA TYR A 170 6.05 22.66 1.77
C TYR A 170 7.07 22.57 2.92
N PHE A 171 8.04 21.67 2.77
CA PHE A 171 9.16 21.57 3.70
C PHE A 171 10.31 22.46 3.21
N ASP A 172 10.46 23.62 3.83
CA ASP A 172 11.61 24.53 3.62
C ASP A 172 12.84 23.99 4.33
N GLY A 173 13.75 23.40 3.59
CA GLY A 173 14.96 22.80 4.16
C GLY A 173 16.05 23.83 4.53
N TYR A 174 15.96 25.04 4.02
CA TYR A 174 16.92 26.11 4.34
C TYR A 174 16.64 26.76 5.70
N TYR A 175 15.42 27.20 5.93
CA TYR A 175 15.01 27.78 7.21
C TYR A 175 14.60 26.71 8.23
N GLY A 176 14.34 25.48 7.80
CA GLY A 176 13.90 24.40 8.68
C GLY A 176 12.48 24.61 9.19
N GLU A 177 11.59 25.08 8.35
CA GLU A 177 10.21 25.44 8.70
C GLU A 177 9.21 24.70 7.80
N LEU A 178 8.00 24.44 8.31
CA LEU A 178 6.85 24.12 7.50
C LEU A 178 6.28 25.40 6.90
N VAL A 179 5.95 25.38 5.61
CA VAL A 179 5.39 26.54 4.90
C VAL A 179 4.13 26.13 4.15
N TYR A 180 3.12 26.97 4.18
CA TYR A 180 1.92 26.84 3.35
C TYR A 180 1.98 27.87 2.25
N TYR A 181 1.81 27.40 1.03
CA TYR A 181 1.72 28.20 -0.18
C TYR A 181 0.33 28.09 -0.77
N ASP A 182 -0.28 29.21 -1.11
CA ASP A 182 -1.48 29.26 -1.94
C ASP A 182 -1.16 30.18 -3.13
N PHE A 183 -1.02 29.57 -4.29
CA PHE A 183 -0.70 30.27 -5.54
C PHE A 183 -1.85 31.15 -6.03
N GLN A 184 -3.08 30.96 -5.49
CA GLN A 184 -4.30 31.66 -5.86
C GLN A 184 -4.69 31.40 -7.32
N LEU A 185 -4.48 32.35 -8.21
CA LEU A 185 -4.79 32.22 -9.62
C LEU A 185 -3.51 31.90 -10.38
N ASP A 186 -3.49 30.74 -11.01
CA ASP A 186 -2.45 30.40 -11.96
C ASP A 186 -2.41 31.41 -13.12
N HIS A 187 -1.23 31.66 -13.63
CA HIS A 187 -1.03 32.44 -14.84
C HIS A 187 -0.95 31.54 -16.09
N ASP A 188 -0.97 32.13 -17.29
CA ASP A 188 -0.69 31.38 -18.53
C ASP A 188 0.76 30.83 -18.50
N THR A 189 1.01 29.72 -19.19
CA THR A 189 2.32 29.05 -19.21
C THR A 189 3.49 29.98 -19.46
N GLY A 190 4.49 29.91 -18.56
CA GLY A 190 5.77 30.63 -18.67
C GLY A 190 5.74 32.13 -18.33
N GLN A 191 4.66 32.64 -17.77
CA GLN A 191 4.63 33.99 -17.22
C GLN A 191 5.34 34.08 -15.87
N ASP A 192 5.44 35.29 -15.27
CA ASP A 192 6.21 35.57 -14.06
C ASP A 192 5.48 36.51 -13.07
N ASP A 193 4.16 36.61 -13.10
CA ASP A 193 3.40 37.39 -12.13
C ASP A 193 2.88 36.52 -10.98
N HIS A 194 3.63 36.47 -9.91
CA HIS A 194 3.34 35.70 -8.69
C HIS A 194 2.80 36.59 -7.55
N SER A 195 2.33 37.82 -7.86
CA SER A 195 2.03 38.84 -6.86
C SER A 195 0.76 38.62 -6.05
N ASP A 196 -0.09 37.67 -6.44
CA ASP A 196 -1.30 37.27 -5.72
C ASP A 196 -1.05 36.10 -4.74
N GLY A 197 0.13 35.52 -4.74
CA GLY A 197 0.51 34.42 -3.86
C GLY A 197 0.37 34.73 -2.37
N ILE A 198 -0.06 33.74 -1.59
CA ILE A 198 -0.16 33.77 -0.13
C ILE A 198 0.84 32.78 0.46
N VAL A 199 1.68 33.26 1.40
CA VAL A 199 2.69 32.43 2.05
C VAL A 199 2.58 32.51 3.57
N HIS A 200 2.41 31.37 4.23
CA HIS A 200 2.36 31.25 5.68
C HIS A 200 3.51 30.37 6.18
N ARG A 201 4.40 30.94 6.97
CA ARG A 201 5.53 30.23 7.59
C ARG A 201 5.21 29.81 9.01
N TYR A 202 5.32 28.53 9.33
CA TYR A 202 5.02 27.94 10.64
C TYR A 202 6.32 27.82 11.45
N SER A 203 6.74 28.90 12.07
CA SER A 203 8.07 29.07 12.66
C SER A 203 8.26 28.40 14.04
N ASP A 204 7.26 27.72 14.55
CA ASP A 204 7.30 26.88 15.76
C ASP A 204 7.22 25.38 15.45
N ILE A 205 7.26 25.01 14.17
CA ILE A 205 7.37 23.64 13.69
C ILE A 205 8.76 23.48 13.05
N ASP A 206 9.73 23.09 13.88
CA ASP A 206 11.11 22.91 13.43
C ASP A 206 11.27 21.62 12.63
N LEU A 207 11.75 21.72 11.39
CA LEU A 207 12.10 20.62 10.49
C LEU A 207 13.61 20.56 10.26
N THR A 208 14.14 19.38 10.01
CA THR A 208 15.58 19.18 9.80
C THR A 208 15.83 18.39 8.53
N ARG A 209 16.37 19.01 7.50
CA ARG A 209 16.71 18.31 6.27
C ARG A 209 17.92 17.38 6.42
N ALA A 210 17.95 16.32 5.61
CA ALA A 210 19.16 15.56 5.30
C ALA A 210 19.47 15.75 3.83
N GLY A 211 20.50 16.51 3.48
CA GLY A 211 20.78 16.88 2.10
C GLY A 211 20.82 15.70 1.14
N GLY A 212 20.15 15.84 0.00
CA GLY A 212 19.99 14.80 -1.02
C GLY A 212 18.95 13.72 -0.71
N ILE A 213 18.25 13.80 0.43
CA ILE A 213 17.23 12.83 0.84
C ILE A 213 15.92 13.59 1.10
N PRO A 214 14.86 13.36 0.32
CA PRO A 214 13.57 14.03 0.51
C PRO A 214 12.98 13.79 1.90
N GLY A 215 12.22 14.76 2.36
CA GLY A 215 11.35 14.65 3.53
C GLY A 215 9.90 14.74 3.06
N HIS A 216 9.38 13.66 2.45
CA HIS A 216 8.05 13.65 1.87
C HIS A 216 6.97 13.92 2.91
N MET A 217 5.84 14.40 2.42
CA MET A 217 4.69 14.75 3.23
C MET A 217 3.42 14.21 2.59
N ILE A 218 2.43 13.87 3.41
CA ILE A 218 1.10 13.49 2.95
C ILE A 218 0.03 14.10 3.85
N LEU A 219 -1.01 14.68 3.26
CA LEU A 219 -2.16 15.21 3.98
C LEU A 219 -3.30 14.18 3.95
N ASP A 220 -3.65 13.65 5.12
CA ASP A 220 -4.91 12.96 5.28
C ASP A 220 -6.06 13.98 5.25
N LYS A 221 -6.75 14.04 4.12
CA LYS A 221 -7.86 14.98 3.91
C LYS A 221 -9.13 14.62 4.69
N GLN A 222 -9.19 13.44 5.31
CA GLN A 222 -10.34 13.04 6.15
C GLN A 222 -10.20 13.58 7.57
N THR A 223 -8.99 13.53 8.12
CA THR A 223 -8.70 13.98 9.49
C THR A 223 -8.14 15.41 9.55
N GLY A 224 -7.68 15.96 8.42
CA GLY A 224 -6.95 17.23 8.37
C GLY A 224 -5.54 17.15 8.98
N ILE A 225 -4.96 15.94 9.06
CA ILE A 225 -3.61 15.74 9.60
C ILE A 225 -2.60 15.63 8.47
N LEU A 226 -1.59 16.48 8.52
CA LEU A 226 -0.42 16.42 7.65
C LEU A 226 0.69 15.61 8.34
N TYR A 227 1.14 14.53 7.72
CA TYR A 227 2.30 13.75 8.16
C TYR A 227 3.54 14.19 7.41
N ILE A 228 4.68 14.27 8.12
CA ILE A 228 5.95 14.82 7.57
C ILE A 228 7.10 13.88 7.96
N ALA A 229 7.86 13.41 6.98
CA ALA A 229 9.14 12.77 7.20
C ALA A 229 10.20 13.83 7.52
N ASP A 230 10.48 14.05 8.79
CA ASP A 230 11.57 14.94 9.25
C ASP A 230 12.88 14.16 9.23
N THR A 231 13.41 14.01 8.02
CA THR A 231 14.49 13.10 7.64
C THR A 231 15.76 13.30 8.46
N GLY A 232 16.19 14.55 8.63
CA GLY A 232 17.41 14.87 9.37
C GLY A 232 17.27 14.72 10.88
N ALA A 233 16.05 14.80 11.41
CA ALA A 233 15.76 14.57 12.82
C ALA A 233 15.39 13.10 13.13
N ASN A 234 15.31 12.23 12.12
CA ASN A 234 14.99 10.81 12.26
C ASN A 234 13.63 10.55 12.94
N ARG A 235 12.59 11.29 12.51
CA ARG A 235 11.24 11.23 13.11
C ARG A 235 10.15 11.49 12.09
N ILE A 236 8.92 11.13 12.45
CA ILE A 236 7.69 11.55 11.75
C ILE A 236 6.95 12.54 12.63
N LEU A 237 6.53 13.65 12.02
CA LEU A 237 5.65 14.64 12.64
C LEU A 237 4.23 14.50 12.10
N TRP A 238 3.28 14.96 12.91
CA TRP A 238 1.93 15.27 12.48
C TRP A 238 1.58 16.73 12.78
N VAL A 239 0.81 17.37 11.91
CA VAL A 239 0.31 18.74 12.08
C VAL A 239 -1.18 18.76 11.80
N ASN A 240 -1.97 19.31 12.72
CA ASN A 240 -3.40 19.50 12.52
C ASN A 240 -3.63 20.77 11.67
N THR A 241 -3.88 20.59 10.38
CA THR A 241 -4.07 21.71 9.44
C THR A 241 -5.37 22.46 9.68
N ASP A 242 -6.38 21.79 10.26
CA ASP A 242 -7.70 22.36 10.59
C ASP A 242 -7.75 23.05 11.96
N ASP A 243 -6.65 23.02 12.74
CA ASP A 243 -6.64 23.67 14.06
C ASP A 243 -6.86 25.18 13.92
N PRO A 244 -7.93 25.74 14.50
CA PRO A 244 -8.21 27.18 14.44
C PRO A 244 -7.41 28.00 15.46
N THR A 245 -6.66 27.34 16.36
CA THR A 245 -5.97 27.98 17.48
C THR A 245 -4.56 28.39 17.13
N PHE A 246 -4.39 29.44 16.34
CA PHE A 246 -3.08 29.95 15.96
C PHE A 246 -3.00 31.48 16.03
N THR A 247 -1.77 31.98 16.03
CA THR A 247 -1.48 33.42 15.98
C THR A 247 -0.83 33.76 14.66
N THR A 248 -1.35 34.80 13.99
CA THR A 248 -0.79 35.33 12.75
C THR A 248 -0.04 36.63 12.98
N GLN A 249 1.16 36.70 12.45
CA GLN A 249 1.96 37.94 12.39
C GLN A 249 2.24 38.29 10.92
N ASN A 250 1.73 39.41 10.44
CA ASN A 250 2.10 39.92 9.12
C ASN A 250 3.58 40.27 9.06
N ILE A 251 4.29 39.71 8.08
CA ILE A 251 5.73 39.88 7.85
C ILE A 251 6.05 40.42 6.45
N MET A 252 5.08 41.06 5.78
CA MET A 252 5.24 41.66 4.45
C MET A 252 6.41 42.64 4.32
N ASN A 253 6.89 43.23 5.43
CA ASN A 253 8.05 44.12 5.47
C ASN A 253 9.34 43.41 5.91
N ASP A 254 9.33 42.11 6.07
CA ASP A 254 10.52 41.34 6.41
C ASP A 254 11.53 41.42 5.25
N PRO A 255 12.82 41.74 5.52
CA PRO A 255 13.83 41.79 4.47
C PRO A 255 14.15 40.43 3.84
N SER A 256 13.68 39.33 4.42
CA SER A 256 13.77 37.97 3.83
C SER A 256 12.77 37.73 2.72
N ARG A 257 11.71 38.55 2.61
CA ARG A 257 10.76 38.42 1.50
C ARG A 257 11.46 38.68 0.16
N LEU A 258 11.32 37.73 -0.76
CA LEU A 258 12.10 37.69 -2.00
C LEU A 258 11.35 38.29 -3.19
N GLU A 259 9.99 38.30 -3.13
CA GLU A 259 9.14 38.80 -4.22
C GLU A 259 7.86 39.53 -3.74
N PRO A 260 7.13 40.21 -4.63
CA PRO A 260 5.79 40.70 -4.31
C PRO A 260 4.82 39.55 -4.03
N LEU A 261 4.06 39.64 -2.96
CA LEU A 261 3.04 38.67 -2.54
C LEU A 261 1.76 39.41 -2.11
N ALA A 262 0.60 38.79 -2.19
CA ALA A 262 -0.63 39.32 -1.60
C ALA A 262 -0.60 39.24 -0.07
N GLU A 263 -0.05 38.14 0.48
CA GLU A 263 0.14 37.94 1.91
C GLU A 263 1.46 37.20 2.21
N TYR A 264 2.16 37.69 3.23
CA TYR A 264 3.30 37.00 3.82
C TYR A 264 3.18 37.06 5.34
N SER A 265 2.94 35.92 5.96
CA SER A 265 2.62 35.84 7.38
C SER A 265 3.43 34.75 8.09
N ARG A 266 3.75 35.01 9.37
CA ARG A 266 4.26 33.99 10.28
C ARG A 266 3.13 33.46 11.14
N ILE A 267 3.00 32.15 11.20
CA ILE A 267 2.00 31.43 11.99
C ILE A 267 2.70 30.76 13.16
N THR A 268 2.04 30.77 14.33
CA THR A 268 2.50 30.03 15.53
C THR A 268 1.33 29.53 16.34
N GLY A 269 1.52 28.43 17.06
CA GLY A 269 0.56 27.85 17.98
C GLY A 269 -0.44 26.88 17.34
N LYS A 270 -0.21 26.44 16.09
CA LYS A 270 -0.91 25.29 15.54
C LYS A 270 -0.63 24.03 16.36
N GLU A 271 -1.61 23.15 16.44
CA GLU A 271 -1.46 21.86 17.08
C GLU A 271 -0.60 20.93 16.22
N TRP A 272 0.50 20.46 16.77
CA TRP A 272 1.38 19.50 16.13
C TRP A 272 2.05 18.58 17.15
N GLY A 273 2.63 17.49 16.71
CA GLY A 273 3.35 16.57 17.57
C GLY A 273 4.24 15.60 16.79
N ILE A 274 4.85 14.70 17.55
CA ILE A 274 5.72 13.65 17.00
C ILE A 274 4.90 12.36 16.98
N LEU A 275 4.86 11.70 15.82
CA LEU A 275 4.20 10.41 15.66
C LEU A 275 5.14 9.28 16.10
N ASP A 276 6.38 9.28 15.58
CA ASP A 276 7.43 8.33 15.92
C ASP A 276 8.83 8.93 15.82
N THR A 277 9.81 8.28 16.48
CA THR A 277 11.21 8.71 16.56
C THR A 277 12.17 7.53 16.44
N GLY A 278 13.43 7.83 16.11
CA GLY A 278 14.48 6.81 16.06
C GLY A 278 14.54 6.04 14.74
N LEU A 279 13.78 6.51 13.75
CA LEU A 279 13.83 6.00 12.39
C LEU A 279 15.18 6.32 11.73
N ASN A 280 15.57 5.52 10.75
CA ASN A 280 16.84 5.73 10.05
C ASN A 280 16.67 6.53 8.77
N ARG A 281 16.60 7.87 8.89
CA ARG A 281 16.36 8.81 7.79
C ARG A 281 15.03 8.50 7.08
N PRO A 282 13.88 8.69 7.72
CA PRO A 282 12.60 8.54 7.06
C PRO A 282 12.53 9.46 5.84
N SER A 283 12.00 8.97 4.73
CA SER A 283 11.96 9.69 3.47
C SER A 283 10.58 9.65 2.81
N GLY A 284 10.20 8.55 2.16
CA GLY A 284 8.89 8.40 1.54
C GLY A 284 7.79 8.14 2.57
N ILE A 285 6.61 8.68 2.31
CA ILE A 285 5.39 8.46 3.09
C ILE A 285 4.25 8.15 2.13
N ALA A 286 3.47 7.10 2.44
CA ALA A 286 2.23 6.78 1.75
C ALA A 286 1.12 6.46 2.76
N LEU A 287 -0.13 6.65 2.36
CA LEU A 287 -1.30 6.45 3.22
C LEU A 287 -2.36 5.62 2.50
N ASP A 288 -2.82 4.55 3.13
CA ASP A 288 -3.96 3.76 2.69
C ASP A 288 -4.96 3.59 3.85
N GLY A 289 -6.10 4.29 3.75
CA GLY A 289 -7.06 4.35 4.85
C GLY A 289 -6.43 4.84 6.16
N ASP A 290 -6.47 4.01 7.20
CA ASP A 290 -5.85 4.31 8.51
C ASP A 290 -4.41 3.77 8.61
N THR A 291 -3.83 3.21 7.54
CA THR A 291 -2.45 2.69 7.54
C THR A 291 -1.48 3.67 6.92
N LEU A 292 -0.50 4.13 7.70
CA LEU A 292 0.59 4.98 7.24
C LEU A 292 1.85 4.15 7.00
N PHE A 293 2.42 4.26 5.80
CA PHE A 293 3.67 3.63 5.42
C PHE A 293 4.80 4.66 5.39
N VAL A 294 5.93 4.29 5.97
CA VAL A 294 7.10 5.16 6.03
C VAL A 294 8.34 4.40 5.58
N SER A 295 8.99 4.88 4.54
CA SER A 295 10.28 4.32 4.12
C SER A 295 11.43 4.92 4.93
N GLN A 296 12.47 4.11 5.15
CA GLN A 296 13.70 4.51 5.82
C GLN A 296 14.86 4.44 4.82
N ASN A 297 15.32 5.60 4.36
CA ASN A 297 16.41 5.70 3.39
C ASN A 297 17.71 5.05 3.88
N GLY A 298 18.01 5.14 5.18
CA GLY A 298 19.30 4.74 5.74
C GLY A 298 19.53 3.23 5.83
N ASP A 299 18.48 2.40 5.76
CA ASP A 299 18.60 0.94 5.87
C ASP A 299 17.64 0.14 4.98
N GLY A 300 16.88 0.81 4.11
CA GLY A 300 16.03 0.15 3.12
C GLY A 300 14.80 -0.53 3.69
N LYS A 301 14.28 -0.05 4.82
CA LYS A 301 13.07 -0.59 5.43
C LYS A 301 11.83 0.21 5.07
N ILE A 302 10.68 -0.43 5.16
CA ILE A 302 9.36 0.22 5.15
C ILE A 302 8.61 -0.25 6.38
N THR A 303 8.12 0.71 7.17
CA THR A 303 7.34 0.48 8.38
C THR A 303 5.89 0.88 8.15
N ALA A 304 4.95 0.02 8.52
CA ALA A 304 3.52 0.28 8.54
C ALA A 304 3.04 0.62 9.94
N TYR A 305 2.19 1.62 10.05
CA TYR A 305 1.60 2.10 11.29
C TYR A 305 0.08 2.11 11.18
N ASP A 306 -0.61 1.59 12.21
CA ASP A 306 -2.05 1.78 12.42
C ASP A 306 -2.28 3.13 13.10
N LEU A 307 -2.95 4.04 12.41
CA LEU A 307 -3.26 5.38 12.89
C LEU A 307 -4.48 5.37 13.81
N ALA A 308 -4.39 6.06 14.91
CA ALA A 308 -5.57 6.34 15.71
C ALA A 308 -6.56 7.23 14.93
N LYS A 309 -7.86 7.14 15.25
CA LYS A 309 -8.94 7.87 14.55
C LYS A 309 -8.77 9.39 14.47
N ASP A 310 -8.00 9.99 15.36
CA ASP A 310 -7.69 11.42 15.33
C ASP A 310 -6.40 11.73 14.55
N GLY A 311 -5.73 10.72 14.01
CA GLY A 311 -4.50 10.83 13.24
C GLY A 311 -3.27 11.31 14.04
N LYS A 312 -3.36 11.45 15.37
CA LYS A 312 -2.32 12.09 16.20
C LYS A 312 -1.43 11.12 16.94
N SER A 313 -1.71 9.85 16.86
CA SER A 313 -0.88 8.77 17.39
C SER A 313 -0.99 7.55 16.49
N ALA A 314 0.00 6.68 16.56
CA ALA A 314 0.06 5.47 15.75
C ALA A 314 0.65 4.31 16.56
N THR A 315 0.36 3.10 16.12
CA THR A 315 1.01 1.87 16.59
C THR A 315 1.75 1.24 15.41
N GLU A 316 3.04 0.95 15.56
CA GLU A 316 3.76 0.16 14.57
C GLU A 316 3.10 -1.22 14.45
N ILE A 317 2.73 -1.62 13.23
CA ILE A 317 2.15 -2.94 12.93
C ILE A 317 3.27 -3.88 12.51
N GLU A 318 4.03 -3.48 11.48
CA GLU A 318 5.02 -4.32 10.84
C GLU A 318 6.12 -3.47 10.19
N THR A 319 7.33 -4.05 10.10
CA THR A 319 8.45 -3.46 9.35
C THR A 319 9.06 -4.51 8.45
N ILE A 320 9.07 -4.25 7.15
CA ILE A 320 9.73 -5.11 6.16
C ILE A 320 11.11 -4.59 5.79
N GLN A 321 11.99 -5.53 5.38
CA GLN A 321 13.30 -5.24 4.80
C GLN A 321 13.24 -5.43 3.30
N THR A 322 13.39 -4.35 2.52
CA THR A 322 13.49 -4.42 1.07
C THR A 322 14.93 -4.71 0.62
N SER A 323 15.11 -4.99 -0.67
CA SER A 323 16.44 -5.10 -1.30
C SER A 323 17.07 -3.75 -1.67
N ALA A 324 16.35 -2.65 -1.43
CA ALA A 324 16.83 -1.31 -1.75
C ALA A 324 18.00 -0.88 -0.88
N THR A 325 18.90 -0.10 -1.48
CA THR A 325 20.02 0.51 -0.76
C THR A 325 19.62 1.87 -0.19
N PHE A 326 18.81 2.64 -0.95
CA PHE A 326 18.39 4.00 -0.60
C PHE A 326 16.97 4.23 -1.11
N ILE A 327 15.97 4.02 -0.26
CA ILE A 327 14.58 4.35 -0.61
C ILE A 327 14.37 5.86 -0.50
N MET A 328 13.78 6.47 -1.55
CA MET A 328 13.41 7.88 -1.59
C MET A 328 11.88 8.04 -1.49
N GLY A 329 11.16 8.10 -2.60
CA GLY A 329 9.70 8.18 -2.64
C GLY A 329 9.01 6.85 -2.31
N LEU A 330 7.77 6.95 -1.84
CA LEU A 330 6.88 5.82 -1.54
C LEU A 330 5.45 6.21 -1.91
N GLU A 331 4.74 5.34 -2.63
CA GLU A 331 3.39 5.60 -3.13
C GLU A 331 2.54 4.33 -3.11
N ILE A 332 1.22 4.48 -3.01
CA ILE A 332 0.25 3.40 -3.21
C ILE A 332 -0.26 3.45 -4.63
N GLY A 333 -0.06 2.38 -5.38
CA GLY A 333 -0.58 2.26 -6.74
C GLY A 333 -2.10 2.03 -6.80
N PRO A 334 -2.68 2.17 -8.00
CA PRO A 334 -4.13 2.03 -8.19
C PRO A 334 -4.68 0.63 -7.89
N GLU A 335 -3.85 -0.38 -7.83
CA GLU A 335 -4.17 -1.75 -7.41
C GLU A 335 -4.02 -1.98 -5.91
N GLY A 336 -3.53 -0.99 -5.14
CA GLY A 336 -3.32 -1.08 -3.70
C GLY A 336 -1.92 -1.54 -3.28
N ASN A 337 -1.04 -1.85 -4.22
CA ASN A 337 0.35 -2.24 -3.93
C ASN A 337 1.22 -1.03 -3.61
N LEU A 338 2.27 -1.25 -2.82
CA LEU A 338 3.30 -0.25 -2.56
C LEU A 338 4.31 -0.16 -3.69
N TYR A 339 4.66 1.07 -4.04
CA TYR A 339 5.73 1.41 -4.98
C TYR A 339 6.77 2.24 -4.27
N TYR A 340 8.03 2.01 -4.56
CA TYR A 340 9.10 2.84 -4.02
C TYR A 340 10.20 3.15 -5.04
N VAL A 341 10.89 4.27 -4.84
CA VAL A 341 12.09 4.64 -5.57
C VAL A 341 13.31 4.05 -4.87
N ASP A 342 14.05 3.13 -5.54
CA ASP A 342 15.43 2.75 -5.16
C ASP A 342 16.42 3.64 -5.91
N ASN A 343 16.79 4.76 -5.31
CA ASN A 343 17.74 5.69 -5.89
C ASN A 343 19.13 5.10 -6.10
N GLY A 344 19.53 4.14 -5.27
CA GLY A 344 20.84 3.49 -5.40
C GLY A 344 21.01 2.64 -6.67
N LYS A 345 19.90 2.31 -7.33
CA LYS A 345 19.86 1.51 -8.56
C LYS A 345 19.16 2.21 -9.72
N ASP A 346 18.68 3.44 -9.52
CA ASP A 346 17.81 4.17 -10.46
C ASP A 346 16.60 3.31 -10.89
N GLN A 347 15.81 2.86 -9.92
CA GLN A 347 14.69 1.96 -10.14
C GLN A 347 13.41 2.42 -9.42
N VAL A 348 12.26 2.10 -10.02
CA VAL A 348 10.98 2.02 -9.31
C VAL A 348 10.62 0.55 -9.16
N VAL A 349 10.33 0.18 -7.93
CA VAL A 349 10.04 -1.19 -7.54
C VAL A 349 8.64 -1.24 -6.94
N ARG A 350 7.84 -2.24 -7.35
CA ARG A 350 6.56 -2.57 -6.76
C ARG A 350 6.74 -3.74 -5.79
N ILE A 351 6.08 -3.67 -4.66
CA ILE A 351 5.93 -4.77 -3.71
C ILE A 351 4.67 -5.55 -4.10
N ASP A 352 4.85 -6.81 -4.46
CA ASP A 352 3.77 -7.75 -4.78
C ASP A 352 3.59 -8.71 -3.60
N PRO A 353 2.62 -8.47 -2.70
CA PRO A 353 2.39 -9.32 -1.53
C PRO A 353 1.83 -10.68 -1.95
N TYR A 354 2.19 -11.73 -1.21
CA TYR A 354 1.55 -13.03 -1.27
C TYR A 354 1.13 -13.46 0.14
N PHE A 355 0.20 -14.41 0.21
CA PHE A 355 -0.35 -14.90 1.45
C PHE A 355 -0.16 -16.40 1.53
N ASP A 356 0.33 -16.88 2.67
CA ASP A 356 0.48 -18.27 3.09
C ASP A 356 0.29 -18.21 4.62
N ILE A 357 -1.00 -18.19 5.04
CA ILE A 357 -1.36 -17.82 6.42
C ILE A 357 -0.92 -18.89 7.42
N ASP A 358 -1.00 -20.17 7.04
CA ASP A 358 -0.60 -21.28 7.91
C ASP A 358 0.85 -21.72 7.74
N THR A 359 1.57 -21.10 6.79
CA THR A 359 3.01 -21.26 6.52
C THR A 359 3.43 -22.68 6.13
N ASP A 360 2.58 -23.37 5.39
CA ASP A 360 2.85 -24.74 4.94
C ASP A 360 3.59 -24.83 3.59
N GLY A 361 3.76 -23.68 2.91
CA GLY A 361 4.45 -23.52 1.64
C GLY A 361 3.53 -23.60 0.40
N VAL A 362 2.22 -23.62 0.59
CA VAL A 362 1.20 -23.43 -0.45
C VAL A 362 0.55 -22.07 -0.24
N LEU A 363 0.38 -21.29 -1.30
CA LEU A 363 -0.25 -19.97 -1.18
C LEU A 363 -1.76 -20.13 -0.94
N ASP A 364 -2.35 -19.22 -0.15
CA ASP A 364 -3.79 -19.27 0.19
C ASP A 364 -4.71 -19.40 -1.03
N GLU A 365 -4.30 -18.84 -2.18
CA GLU A 365 -5.09 -18.91 -3.44
C GLU A 365 -5.07 -20.30 -4.11
N ASP A 366 -4.03 -21.09 -3.81
CA ASP A 366 -3.84 -22.47 -4.33
C ASP A 366 -4.05 -23.52 -3.23
N ASP A 367 -4.33 -23.09 -1.99
CA ASP A 367 -4.44 -23.95 -0.81
C ASP A 367 -5.88 -24.39 -0.57
N ASN A 368 -6.08 -25.70 -0.47
CA ASN A 368 -7.39 -26.29 -0.14
C ASN A 368 -7.73 -26.26 1.36
N CYS A 369 -6.75 -25.80 2.22
CA CYS A 369 -6.97 -25.54 3.66
C CYS A 369 -6.21 -24.28 4.14
N PRO A 370 -6.51 -23.06 3.68
CA PRO A 370 -5.67 -21.86 3.87
C PRO A 370 -5.34 -21.46 5.33
N TYR A 371 -5.91 -22.12 6.31
CA TYR A 371 -5.74 -21.85 7.74
C TYR A 371 -5.24 -23.08 8.52
N VAL A 372 -4.96 -24.20 7.85
CA VAL A 372 -4.57 -25.48 8.49
C VAL A 372 -3.49 -26.16 7.66
N ALA A 373 -2.26 -26.02 8.08
CA ALA A 373 -1.07 -26.51 7.37
C ALA A 373 -1.24 -27.94 6.85
N ASN A 374 -1.24 -28.09 5.52
CA ASN A 374 -1.39 -29.36 4.82
C ASN A 374 -0.57 -29.42 3.52
N PRO A 375 0.79 -29.36 3.57
CA PRO A 375 1.65 -29.24 2.39
C PRO A 375 1.45 -30.30 1.29
N SER A 376 0.75 -31.38 1.62
CA SER A 376 0.41 -32.44 0.65
C SER A 376 -0.79 -32.10 -0.22
N GLN A 377 -1.61 -31.16 0.21
CA GLN A 377 -2.86 -30.75 -0.46
C GLN A 377 -3.76 -31.97 -0.74
N SER A 378 -3.84 -32.90 0.24
CA SER A 378 -4.69 -34.08 0.14
C SER A 378 -6.15 -33.65 0.18
N ASP A 379 -6.95 -34.21 -0.75
CA ASP A 379 -8.37 -33.96 -0.94
C ASP A 379 -8.94 -35.27 -1.50
N LEU A 380 -9.44 -36.14 -0.60
CA LEU A 380 -9.76 -37.51 -0.91
C LEU A 380 -11.00 -37.62 -1.82
N ASP A 381 -12.02 -36.83 -1.55
CA ASP A 381 -13.30 -36.87 -2.29
C ASP A 381 -13.35 -35.89 -3.47
N SER A 382 -12.35 -34.95 -3.54
CA SER A 382 -12.20 -33.95 -4.59
C SER A 382 -13.34 -32.91 -4.61
N ASP A 383 -13.80 -32.49 -3.44
CA ASP A 383 -14.80 -31.43 -3.30
C ASP A 383 -14.22 -30.02 -3.24
N GLY A 384 -12.90 -29.91 -3.01
CA GLY A 384 -12.13 -28.67 -2.98
C GLY A 384 -11.75 -28.21 -1.57
N PHE A 385 -12.18 -28.88 -0.52
CA PHE A 385 -11.64 -28.80 0.82
C PHE A 385 -10.57 -29.89 1.01
N GLY A 386 -9.50 -29.60 1.71
CA GLY A 386 -8.48 -30.62 1.98
C GLY A 386 -8.81 -31.42 3.21
N ASP A 387 -8.38 -32.71 3.23
CA ASP A 387 -8.60 -33.63 4.37
C ASP A 387 -8.23 -33.05 5.73
N ALA A 388 -7.34 -32.07 5.79
CA ALA A 388 -6.90 -31.45 7.05
C ALA A 388 -7.92 -30.48 7.65
N CYS A 389 -8.82 -29.95 6.86
CA CYS A 389 -9.82 -28.96 7.25
C CYS A 389 -11.26 -29.38 6.87
N ASP A 390 -11.42 -30.50 6.20
CA ASP A 390 -12.72 -31.12 5.95
C ASP A 390 -13.24 -31.78 7.21
N GLU A 391 -14.54 -31.87 7.38
CA GLU A 391 -15.22 -32.56 8.46
C GLU A 391 -15.76 -33.92 8.03
N ASP A 392 -15.69 -34.27 6.71
CA ASP A 392 -16.24 -35.51 6.08
C ASP A 392 -15.36 -35.86 4.88
N ASP A 393 -14.12 -36.39 5.17
CA ASP A 393 -13.03 -36.57 4.20
C ASP A 393 -13.41 -37.39 2.95
N ASP A 394 -14.38 -38.32 3.02
CA ASP A 394 -14.79 -39.15 1.88
C ASP A 394 -16.18 -38.82 1.33
N SER A 395 -16.85 -37.82 1.92
CA SER A 395 -18.17 -37.30 1.53
C SER A 395 -19.26 -38.38 1.49
N ASP A 396 -19.26 -39.30 2.44
CA ASP A 396 -20.29 -40.31 2.58
C ASP A 396 -21.53 -39.87 3.38
N GLY A 397 -21.38 -38.70 4.09
CA GLY A 397 -22.42 -38.04 4.89
C GLY A 397 -22.33 -38.35 6.37
N ILE A 398 -21.31 -39.10 6.82
CA ILE A 398 -20.94 -39.32 8.21
C ILE A 398 -19.66 -38.49 8.49
N LEU A 399 -19.69 -37.64 9.50
CA LEU A 399 -18.54 -36.82 9.81
C LEU A 399 -17.41 -37.68 10.37
N ASP A 400 -16.14 -37.37 10.04
CA ASP A 400 -14.92 -38.07 10.48
C ASP A 400 -14.89 -38.43 11.97
N VAL A 401 -15.42 -37.53 12.81
CA VAL A 401 -15.47 -37.72 14.26
C VAL A 401 -16.39 -38.89 14.67
N ASN A 402 -17.31 -39.32 13.81
CA ASN A 402 -18.28 -40.39 14.01
C ASN A 402 -18.07 -41.53 13.04
N ASP A 403 -17.16 -41.39 12.10
CA ASP A 403 -16.91 -42.32 11.01
C ASP A 403 -15.71 -43.23 11.34
N LEU A 404 -15.91 -44.53 11.33
CA LEU A 404 -14.83 -45.50 11.54
C LEU A 404 -14.00 -45.71 10.29
N CYS A 405 -14.50 -45.31 9.11
CA CYS A 405 -13.86 -45.39 7.82
C CYS A 405 -13.66 -44.02 7.16
N SER A 406 -13.39 -42.96 7.92
CA SER A 406 -13.34 -41.57 7.49
C SER A 406 -12.41 -41.26 6.30
N LYS A 407 -11.64 -42.20 5.84
CA LYS A 407 -10.82 -42.15 4.60
C LYS A 407 -11.13 -43.35 3.73
N GLY A 408 -12.37 -43.74 3.71
CA GLY A 408 -12.92 -44.92 3.01
C GLY A 408 -13.19 -44.69 1.53
N PHE A 409 -14.25 -45.31 1.04
CA PHE A 409 -14.68 -45.16 -0.34
C PHE A 409 -15.45 -43.86 -0.55
N THR A 410 -15.03 -43.07 -1.51
CA THR A 410 -15.75 -41.88 -1.97
C THR A 410 -16.87 -42.21 -2.96
N ASN A 411 -17.72 -41.23 -3.30
CA ASN A 411 -18.80 -41.33 -4.28
C ASN A 411 -19.94 -42.27 -3.90
N TRP A 412 -20.28 -42.39 -2.63
CA TRP A 412 -21.44 -43.07 -2.11
C TRP A 412 -22.05 -42.24 -0.96
N ILE A 413 -23.18 -42.62 -0.43
CA ILE A 413 -23.81 -41.98 0.73
C ILE A 413 -24.23 -43.05 1.69
N SER A 414 -23.89 -42.89 2.96
CA SER A 414 -24.33 -43.74 4.05
C SER A 414 -25.85 -43.76 4.13
N SER A 415 -26.39 -44.95 4.23
CA SER A 415 -27.83 -45.18 4.35
C SER A 415 -28.10 -46.57 4.96
N SER A 416 -29.25 -46.79 5.53
CA SER A 416 -29.68 -48.06 6.08
C SER A 416 -29.70 -49.27 5.12
N THR A 417 -29.15 -49.14 3.93
CA THR A 417 -28.99 -50.19 2.92
C THR A 417 -27.59 -50.30 2.37
N SER A 418 -26.68 -49.47 2.81
CA SER A 418 -25.29 -49.41 2.36
C SER A 418 -24.30 -49.22 3.52
N ASP A 419 -24.80 -48.96 4.71
CA ASP A 419 -24.14 -48.74 5.99
C ASP A 419 -25.22 -48.98 7.05
N PHE A 420 -25.36 -50.21 7.46
CA PHE A 420 -26.52 -50.67 8.20
C PHE A 420 -26.53 -50.19 9.64
N ASP A 421 -25.36 -50.12 10.27
CA ASP A 421 -25.17 -49.66 11.63
C ASP A 421 -24.83 -48.16 11.72
N SER A 422 -24.63 -47.51 10.57
CA SER A 422 -24.38 -46.08 10.44
C SER A 422 -23.04 -45.64 11.08
N ASP A 423 -22.00 -46.43 10.91
CA ASP A 423 -20.66 -46.18 11.39
C ASP A 423 -19.70 -45.52 10.39
N GLY A 424 -20.20 -45.31 9.12
CA GLY A 424 -19.45 -44.67 8.04
C GLY A 424 -18.65 -45.66 7.18
N CYS A 425 -18.69 -46.95 7.48
CA CYS A 425 -18.06 -47.96 6.65
C CYS A 425 -19.10 -48.55 5.69
N LYS A 426 -18.70 -48.77 4.44
CA LYS A 426 -19.60 -49.28 3.42
C LYS A 426 -19.71 -50.82 3.49
N ASP A 427 -20.88 -51.36 3.84
CA ASP A 427 -21.16 -52.79 4.03
C ASP A 427 -20.59 -53.69 2.92
N SER A 428 -20.67 -53.25 1.70
CA SER A 428 -20.27 -54.11 0.55
C SER A 428 -18.77 -54.15 0.28
N ALA A 429 -17.96 -53.35 0.98
CA ALA A 429 -16.60 -53.11 0.58
C ALA A 429 -15.56 -52.94 1.71
N GLU A 430 -15.88 -52.28 2.79
CA GLU A 430 -14.94 -51.90 3.85
C GLU A 430 -15.39 -52.29 5.25
N ASP A 431 -16.71 -52.50 5.44
CA ASP A 431 -17.21 -53.12 6.64
C ASP A 431 -17.14 -54.65 6.58
N PHE A 432 -16.85 -55.27 7.70
CA PHE A 432 -16.77 -56.73 7.88
C PHE A 432 -17.64 -57.21 9.02
N ASP A 433 -18.42 -56.34 9.64
CA ASP A 433 -19.34 -56.60 10.74
C ASP A 433 -20.50 -55.59 10.62
N ASP A 434 -21.34 -55.80 9.57
CA ASP A 434 -22.34 -54.82 9.08
C ASP A 434 -23.37 -54.36 10.14
N ASP A 435 -23.43 -55.01 11.31
CA ASP A 435 -24.33 -54.62 12.41
C ASP A 435 -23.63 -54.36 13.76
N ASN A 436 -22.29 -54.38 13.75
CA ASN A 436 -21.42 -54.08 14.90
C ASN A 436 -21.72 -54.96 16.14
N ASP A 437 -21.97 -56.23 15.98
CA ASP A 437 -22.29 -57.18 17.06
C ASP A 437 -21.07 -57.98 17.56
N ASP A 438 -19.84 -57.71 17.05
CA ASP A 438 -18.60 -58.42 17.29
C ASP A 438 -18.50 -59.79 16.61
N VAL A 439 -19.39 -60.13 15.66
CA VAL A 439 -19.29 -61.32 14.79
C VAL A 439 -19.20 -60.83 13.35
N THR A 440 -18.16 -61.32 12.63
CA THR A 440 -17.98 -60.87 11.24
C THR A 440 -19.05 -61.44 10.33
N ASP A 441 -19.50 -60.72 9.30
CA ASP A 441 -20.55 -61.12 8.32
C ASP A 441 -20.38 -62.54 7.78
N LEU A 442 -19.13 -62.98 7.65
CA LEU A 442 -18.80 -64.31 7.15
C LEU A 442 -19.19 -65.41 8.13
N ASP A 443 -19.11 -65.13 9.42
CA ASP A 443 -19.39 -66.07 10.51
C ASP A 443 -20.74 -65.78 11.19
N ASP A 444 -21.44 -64.69 10.77
CA ASP A 444 -22.70 -64.23 11.33
C ASP A 444 -23.89 -64.88 10.63
N ASN A 445 -24.78 -65.41 11.45
CA ASN A 445 -26.05 -66.00 10.99
C ASN A 445 -27.21 -65.00 10.79
N CYS A 446 -26.95 -63.67 11.19
CA CYS A 446 -27.86 -62.55 10.94
C CYS A 446 -27.06 -61.25 10.61
N PRO A 447 -26.31 -61.14 9.51
CA PRO A 447 -25.34 -60.09 9.25
C PRO A 447 -25.83 -58.62 9.26
N TYR A 448 -27.13 -58.40 9.42
CA TYR A 448 -27.77 -57.08 9.47
C TYR A 448 -28.63 -56.89 10.73
N VAL A 449 -28.55 -57.79 11.70
CA VAL A 449 -29.38 -57.75 12.94
C VAL A 449 -28.57 -58.24 14.11
N ALA A 450 -28.01 -57.34 14.89
CA ALA A 450 -27.10 -57.60 15.98
C ALA A 450 -27.56 -58.74 16.90
N ASN A 451 -26.84 -59.85 16.86
CA ASN A 451 -27.16 -61.04 17.63
C ASN A 451 -25.90 -61.75 18.18
N PRO A 452 -25.07 -61.14 19.03
CA PRO A 452 -23.76 -61.63 19.50
C PRO A 452 -23.77 -63.05 20.03
N SER A 453 -24.94 -63.62 20.33
CA SER A 453 -25.09 -64.98 20.82
C SER A 453 -25.11 -66.02 19.71
N GLN A 454 -25.36 -65.61 18.49
CA GLN A 454 -25.49 -66.50 17.31
C GLN A 454 -26.44 -67.64 17.55
N SER A 455 -27.57 -67.33 18.23
CA SER A 455 -28.62 -68.36 18.50
C SER A 455 -29.32 -68.74 17.19
N ASP A 456 -29.49 -70.04 16.97
CA ASP A 456 -30.15 -70.66 15.83
C ASP A 456 -30.82 -71.91 16.36
N LEU A 457 -32.15 -71.83 16.68
CA LEU A 457 -32.87 -72.83 17.39
C LEU A 457 -33.18 -74.07 16.54
N ASP A 458 -33.48 -73.89 15.27
CA ASP A 458 -33.80 -74.94 14.35
C ASP A 458 -32.62 -75.42 13.50
N SER A 459 -31.50 -74.71 13.58
CA SER A 459 -30.24 -75.05 12.91
C SER A 459 -30.34 -75.05 11.39
N ASP A 460 -31.05 -74.07 10.83
CA ASP A 460 -31.21 -73.95 9.36
C ASP A 460 -30.16 -72.99 8.77
N GLY A 461 -29.43 -72.25 9.64
CA GLY A 461 -28.33 -71.32 9.29
C GLY A 461 -28.72 -69.86 9.29
N PHE A 462 -29.97 -69.50 9.60
CA PHE A 462 -30.41 -68.18 9.96
C PHE A 462 -30.53 -68.09 11.48
N GLY A 463 -30.12 -66.94 12.05
CA GLY A 463 -30.22 -66.75 13.49
C GLY A 463 -31.60 -66.33 13.93
N ASP A 464 -32.01 -66.75 15.14
CA ASP A 464 -33.36 -66.48 15.74
C ASP A 464 -33.75 -64.99 15.64
N ALA A 465 -32.74 -64.06 15.60
CA ALA A 465 -32.97 -62.64 15.56
C ALA A 465 -33.45 -62.12 14.20
N CYS A 466 -33.15 -62.81 13.11
CA CYS A 466 -33.46 -62.42 11.74
C CYS A 466 -34.32 -63.49 11.02
N ASP A 467 -34.61 -64.60 11.67
CA ASP A 467 -35.53 -65.68 11.12
C ASP A 467 -36.97 -65.33 11.42
N GLU A 468 -37.85 -65.49 10.40
CA GLU A 468 -39.28 -65.27 10.55
C GLU A 468 -39.98 -66.53 11.14
N ASP A 469 -39.32 -67.73 11.17
CA ASP A 469 -39.83 -69.00 11.67
C ASP A 469 -38.76 -69.75 12.45
N ASP A 470 -38.35 -69.18 13.59
CA ASP A 470 -37.17 -69.53 14.43
C ASP A 470 -37.21 -70.91 15.06
N ASP A 471 -38.34 -71.67 14.87
CA ASP A 471 -38.47 -73.07 15.32
C ASP A 471 -38.86 -74.02 14.19
N SER A 472 -38.99 -73.57 12.93
CA SER A 472 -39.37 -74.32 11.73
C SER A 472 -40.69 -75.11 11.87
N ASP A 473 -41.67 -74.53 12.63
CA ASP A 473 -42.93 -75.21 12.85
C ASP A 473 -44.04 -74.78 11.88
N GLY A 474 -43.80 -73.74 10.98
CA GLY A 474 -44.74 -73.27 9.94
C GLY A 474 -45.74 -72.27 10.42
#